data_77415d5f3034c28ef25a7b8c666d5515
#
_entry.id   77415d5f3034c28ef25a7b8c666d5515
#
_cell.length_a   1.000
_cell.length_b   1.000
_cell.length_c   1.000
_cell.angle_alpha   90.00
_cell.angle_beta   90.00
_cell.angle_gamma   90.00
#
_symmetry.space_group_name_H-M   'P 1'
#
loop_
_entity.id
_entity.type
_entity.pdbx_description
1 polymer ?
#
loop_
_entity_poly.entity_id
_entity_poly.type
_entity_poly.pdbx_seq_one_letter_code
_entity_poly.pdbx_strand_id
1 'polypeptide(L)'
;YGTVFLILVIELVSTAFDITWFFQGMEDFRKIVIRNTVFKLIGIALIFIFIKSPDDLYKYALCITVPTLLGNISLWLYLPKYLVKAKAEFKSIISYIKPMLALFLPQIAIEVYTILDKTMIGLLASDIDNVAYYTYSQNIVKALLQLITSLGVVMLPAMTNAFAHKRHEQINEMMSNSVTFVFMLGCPMTFGLAACADNLV
;
A
#
# COMPACT_ATOMS: atom_id res chain seq x y z
N TYR A 1 6.61 20.94 -15.88
CA TYR A 1 6.53 19.49 -15.54
C TYR A 1 7.83 18.95 -14.92
N GLY A 2 9.04 19.45 -15.32
CA GLY A 2 10.32 18.95 -14.78
C GLY A 2 10.44 19.06 -13.26
N THR A 3 10.00 20.17 -12.67
CA THR A 3 10.03 20.39 -11.21
C THR A 3 9.14 19.40 -10.47
N VAL A 4 7.94 19.13 -10.99
CA VAL A 4 7.01 18.14 -10.40
C VAL A 4 7.62 16.74 -10.45
N PHE A 5 8.26 16.38 -11.56
CA PHE A 5 8.97 15.12 -11.70
C PHE A 5 10.07 14.94 -10.64
N LEU A 6 10.89 15.98 -10.42
CA LEU A 6 11.92 15.96 -9.37
C LEU A 6 11.33 15.79 -7.97
N ILE A 7 10.16 16.40 -7.69
CA ILE A 7 9.47 16.21 -6.41
C ILE A 7 9.00 14.77 -6.26
N LEU A 8 8.48 14.13 -7.31
CA LEU A 8 8.07 12.74 -7.29
C LEU A 8 9.24 11.77 -7.08
N VAL A 9 10.46 12.14 -7.43
CA VAL A 9 11.66 11.36 -7.07
C VAL A 9 11.83 11.25 -5.55
N ILE A 10 11.38 12.25 -4.78
CA ILE A 10 11.38 12.20 -3.31
C ILE A 10 10.49 11.05 -2.82
N GLU A 11 9.39 10.77 -3.50
CA GLU A 11 8.51 9.64 -3.16
C GLU A 11 9.22 8.30 -3.38
N LEU A 12 9.99 8.17 -4.46
CA LEU A 12 10.83 7.00 -4.70
C LEU A 12 11.87 6.82 -3.58
N VAL A 13 12.53 7.90 -3.17
CA VAL A 13 13.47 7.88 -2.03
C VAL A 13 12.75 7.52 -0.74
N SER A 14 11.55 8.06 -0.53
CA SER A 14 10.71 7.76 0.65
C SER A 14 10.40 6.27 0.77
N THR A 15 10.16 5.59 -0.36
CA THR A 15 9.90 4.14 -0.38
C THR A 15 11.12 3.32 0.08
N ALA A 16 12.34 3.79 -0.21
CA ALA A 16 13.56 3.14 0.26
C ALA A 16 13.73 3.22 1.80
N PHE A 17 13.14 4.23 2.42
CA PHE A 17 13.13 4.38 3.89
C PHE A 17 11.93 3.70 4.57
N ASP A 18 11.05 3.07 3.82
CA ASP A 18 9.89 2.38 4.41
C ASP A 18 10.30 1.05 5.05
N ILE A 19 10.25 1.01 6.38
CA ILE A 19 10.47 -0.18 7.20
C ILE A 19 9.17 -0.71 7.81
N THR A 20 8.03 -0.39 7.24
CA THR A 20 6.70 -0.84 7.69
C THR A 20 6.63 -2.37 7.78
N TRP A 21 7.24 -3.08 6.84
CA TRP A 21 7.32 -4.55 6.82
C TRP A 21 7.92 -5.14 8.09
N PHE A 22 8.89 -4.45 8.72
CA PHE A 22 9.50 -4.91 9.96
C PHE A 22 8.49 -4.91 11.12
N PHE A 23 7.76 -3.81 11.29
CA PHE A 23 6.75 -3.69 12.34
C PHE A 23 5.52 -4.57 12.07
N GLN A 24 5.19 -4.83 10.81
CA GLN A 24 4.17 -5.81 10.42
C GLN A 24 4.57 -7.23 10.84
N GLY A 25 5.81 -7.63 10.57
CA GLY A 25 6.33 -8.92 10.99
C GLY A 25 6.41 -9.10 12.51
N MET A 26 6.54 -8.00 13.25
CA MET A 26 6.51 -7.99 14.73
C MET A 26 5.09 -7.87 15.29
N GLU A 27 4.06 -7.84 14.44
CA GLU A 27 2.64 -7.64 14.81
C GLU A 27 2.37 -6.30 15.55
N ASP A 28 3.30 -5.33 15.45
CA ASP A 28 3.17 -4.01 16.09
C ASP A 28 2.49 -3.01 15.14
N PHE A 29 1.24 -3.29 14.79
CA PHE A 29 0.45 -2.46 13.89
C PHE A 29 0.14 -1.08 14.47
N ARG A 30 0.14 -0.93 15.78
CA ARG A 30 -0.20 0.34 16.44
C ARG A 30 0.72 1.49 15.98
N LYS A 31 2.03 1.23 15.89
CA LYS A 31 3.00 2.25 15.46
C LYS A 31 2.77 2.65 14.01
N ILE A 32 2.50 1.66 13.15
CA ILE A 32 2.21 1.88 11.73
C ILE A 32 0.95 2.74 11.56
N VAL A 33 -0.14 2.36 12.23
CA VAL A 33 -1.44 3.05 12.09
C VAL A 33 -1.34 4.48 12.61
N ILE A 34 -0.78 4.69 13.81
CA ILE A 34 -0.65 6.04 14.37
C ILE A 34 0.19 6.92 13.45
N ARG A 35 1.35 6.44 13.02
CA ARG A 35 2.23 7.17 12.10
C ARG A 35 1.49 7.52 10.81
N ASN A 36 0.90 6.54 10.13
CA ASN A 36 0.19 6.75 8.87
C ASN A 36 -0.93 7.77 9.01
N THR A 37 -1.73 7.66 10.08
CA THR A 37 -2.85 8.57 10.33
C THR A 37 -2.35 10.00 10.59
N VAL A 38 -1.35 10.17 11.45
CA VAL A 38 -0.82 11.50 11.79
C VAL A 38 -0.23 12.19 10.55
N PHE A 39 0.66 11.54 9.81
CA PHE A 39 1.29 12.16 8.64
C PHE A 39 0.31 12.36 7.49
N LYS A 40 -0.70 11.51 7.34
CA LYS A 40 -1.78 11.71 6.37
C LYS A 40 -2.65 12.92 6.71
N LEU A 41 -3.00 13.11 7.98
CA LEU A 41 -3.72 14.29 8.46
C LEU A 41 -2.89 15.56 8.30
N ILE A 42 -1.59 15.52 8.58
CA ILE A 42 -0.67 16.65 8.32
C ILE A 42 -0.66 16.97 6.83
N GLY A 43 -0.54 15.99 5.94
CA GLY A 43 -0.58 16.19 4.49
C GLY A 43 -1.88 16.87 4.03
N ILE A 44 -3.03 16.39 4.52
CA ILE A 44 -4.33 17.00 4.23
C ILE A 44 -4.39 18.44 4.73
N ALA A 45 -3.95 18.71 5.95
CA ALA A 45 -3.94 20.06 6.50
C ALA A 45 -3.04 20.99 5.67
N LEU A 46 -1.86 20.55 5.24
CA LEU A 46 -0.96 21.32 4.37
C LEU A 46 -1.62 21.63 3.02
N ILE A 47 -2.36 20.69 2.44
CA ILE A 47 -3.11 20.90 1.20
C ILE A 47 -4.08 22.07 1.37
N PHE A 48 -4.92 22.06 2.41
CA PHE A 48 -5.89 23.13 2.65
C PHE A 48 -5.25 24.49 2.94
N ILE A 49 -4.06 24.50 3.55
CA ILE A 49 -3.36 25.76 3.89
C ILE A 49 -2.65 26.36 2.68
N PHE A 50 -1.96 25.53 1.88
CA PHE A 50 -1.03 26.03 0.86
C PHE A 50 -1.57 26.03 -0.57
N ILE A 51 -2.62 25.23 -0.86
CA ILE A 51 -3.17 25.13 -2.21
C ILE A 51 -4.39 26.04 -2.32
N LYS A 52 -4.27 27.08 -3.14
CA LYS A 52 -5.34 28.07 -3.37
C LYS A 52 -5.62 28.28 -4.85
N SER A 53 -4.75 27.81 -5.74
CA SER A 53 -4.86 28.01 -7.18
C SER A 53 -4.56 26.71 -7.93
N PRO A 54 -5.19 26.50 -9.11
CA PRO A 54 -4.85 25.38 -10.00
C PRO A 54 -3.37 25.32 -10.40
N ASP A 55 -2.67 26.45 -10.37
CA ASP A 55 -1.25 26.54 -10.73
C ASP A 55 -0.30 26.03 -9.62
N ASP A 56 -0.81 25.74 -8.42
CA ASP A 56 -0.05 25.28 -7.27
C ASP A 56 0.29 23.77 -7.32
N LEU A 57 0.36 23.18 -8.52
CA LEU A 57 0.62 21.74 -8.69
C LEU A 57 1.90 21.25 -8.00
N TYR A 58 2.97 22.06 -8.02
CA TYR A 58 4.22 21.72 -7.34
C TYR A 58 4.09 21.72 -5.81
N LYS A 59 3.26 22.63 -5.26
CA LYS A 59 2.96 22.67 -3.83
C LYS A 59 2.15 21.44 -3.42
N TYR A 60 1.19 21.05 -4.26
CA TYR A 60 0.40 19.84 -4.05
C TYR A 60 1.28 18.60 -3.97
N ALA A 61 2.20 18.43 -4.92
CA ALA A 61 3.15 17.33 -4.90
C ALA A 61 4.01 17.32 -3.62
N LEU A 62 4.51 18.49 -3.17
CA LEU A 62 5.26 18.61 -1.92
C LEU A 62 4.43 18.28 -0.67
N CYS A 63 3.16 18.72 -0.62
CA CYS A 63 2.28 18.45 0.50
C CYS A 63 1.95 16.96 0.68
N ILE A 64 2.11 16.14 -0.36
CA ILE A 64 1.94 14.70 -0.30
C ILE A 64 3.26 13.99 -0.01
N THR A 65 4.33 14.33 -0.74
CA THR A 65 5.60 13.59 -0.68
C THR A 65 6.38 13.87 0.61
N VAL A 66 6.40 15.12 1.09
CA VAL A 66 7.17 15.46 2.31
C VAL A 66 6.62 14.78 3.56
N PRO A 67 5.31 14.83 3.88
CA PRO A 67 4.76 14.09 5.01
C PRO A 67 4.99 12.58 4.90
N THR A 68 4.89 12.00 3.71
CA THR A 68 5.15 10.58 3.47
C THR A 68 6.60 10.23 3.81
N LEU A 69 7.57 11.01 3.34
CA LEU A 69 8.99 10.83 3.65
C LEU A 69 9.25 10.94 5.16
N LEU A 70 8.75 11.99 5.80
CA LEU A 70 8.90 12.20 7.23
C LEU A 70 8.24 11.07 8.04
N GLY A 71 7.08 10.60 7.59
CA GLY A 71 6.41 9.44 8.14
C GLY A 71 7.29 8.19 8.09
N ASN A 72 7.87 7.87 6.94
CA ASN A 72 8.75 6.72 6.79
C ASN A 72 10.01 6.84 7.66
N ILE A 73 10.65 8.00 7.68
CA ILE A 73 11.82 8.25 8.54
C ILE A 73 11.44 8.13 10.04
N SER A 74 10.25 8.55 10.44
CA SER A 74 9.83 8.50 11.85
C SER A 74 9.81 7.08 12.43
N LEU A 75 9.58 6.06 11.61
CA LEU A 75 9.64 4.65 12.06
C LEU A 75 11.05 4.23 12.50
N TRP A 76 12.08 4.79 11.91
CA TRP A 76 13.46 4.51 12.28
C TRP A 76 13.79 4.93 13.71
N LEU A 77 13.06 5.90 14.28
CA LEU A 77 13.21 6.31 15.69
C LEU A 77 12.83 5.19 16.68
N TYR A 78 11.96 4.29 16.26
CA TYR A 78 11.55 3.15 17.09
C TYR A 78 12.46 1.93 16.90
N LEU A 79 13.20 1.86 15.78
CA LEU A 79 14.04 0.72 15.42
C LEU A 79 15.15 0.38 16.45
N PRO A 80 15.86 1.35 17.07
CA PRO A 80 16.93 1.05 18.00
C PRO A 80 16.53 0.16 19.18
N LYS A 81 15.25 0.18 19.57
CA LYS A 81 14.72 -0.66 20.67
C LYS A 81 14.69 -2.16 20.33
N TYR A 82 14.71 -2.50 19.05
CA TYR A 82 14.60 -3.87 18.54
C TYR A 82 15.92 -4.39 17.98
N LEU A 83 16.91 -3.52 17.81
CA LEU A 83 18.20 -3.91 17.26
C LEU A 83 19.03 -4.64 18.30
N VAL A 84 19.42 -5.85 17.96
CA VAL A 84 20.38 -6.65 18.70
C VAL A 84 21.69 -6.72 17.91
N LYS A 85 22.82 -6.55 18.57
CA LYS A 85 24.14 -6.71 17.93
C LYS A 85 24.33 -8.18 17.56
N ALA A 86 24.12 -8.52 16.32
CA ALA A 86 24.38 -9.84 15.76
C ALA A 86 25.39 -9.75 14.61
N LYS A 87 26.26 -10.75 14.49
CA LYS A 87 27.10 -10.89 13.28
C LYS A 87 26.27 -11.56 12.21
N ALA A 88 25.86 -10.79 11.19
CA ALA A 88 25.18 -11.33 10.04
C ALA A 88 26.23 -12.00 9.11
N GLU A 89 26.09 -13.28 8.86
CA GLU A 89 26.87 -13.96 7.83
C GLU A 89 26.33 -13.64 6.45
N PHE A 90 27.17 -13.17 5.56
CA PHE A 90 26.78 -12.81 4.18
C PHE A 90 26.08 -13.98 3.44
N LYS A 91 26.52 -15.20 3.70
CA LYS A 91 25.91 -16.42 3.15
C LYS A 91 24.45 -16.60 3.60
N SER A 92 24.14 -16.24 4.83
CA SER A 92 22.76 -16.27 5.35
C SER A 92 21.88 -15.23 4.65
N ILE A 93 22.41 -14.03 4.38
CA ILE A 93 21.66 -12.96 3.67
C ILE A 93 21.32 -13.43 2.25
N ILE A 94 22.28 -14.05 1.53
CA ILE A 94 22.05 -14.55 0.17
C ILE A 94 20.96 -15.62 0.13
N SER A 95 20.84 -16.46 1.17
CA SER A 95 19.83 -17.53 1.20
C SER A 95 18.37 -16.99 1.15
N TYR A 96 18.14 -15.75 1.57
CA TYR A 96 16.83 -15.11 1.50
C TYR A 96 16.49 -14.55 0.12
N ILE A 97 17.47 -14.37 -0.78
CA ILE A 97 17.22 -13.79 -2.12
C ILE A 97 16.27 -14.68 -2.92
N LYS A 98 16.44 -15.99 -2.89
CA LYS A 98 15.60 -16.93 -3.66
C LYS A 98 14.11 -16.86 -3.25
N PRO A 99 13.74 -16.98 -1.95
CA PRO A 99 12.35 -16.80 -1.54
C PRO A 99 11.82 -15.39 -1.79
N MET A 100 12.64 -14.35 -1.65
CA MET A 100 12.24 -12.98 -1.98
C MET A 100 11.89 -12.82 -3.45
N LEU A 101 12.70 -13.34 -4.37
CA LEU A 101 12.43 -13.32 -5.80
C LEU A 101 11.15 -14.10 -6.15
N ALA A 102 10.90 -15.22 -5.50
CA ALA A 102 9.70 -16.01 -5.72
C ALA A 102 8.41 -15.25 -5.37
N LEU A 103 8.46 -14.37 -4.36
CA LEU A 103 7.35 -13.50 -3.97
C LEU A 103 7.29 -12.22 -4.80
N PHE A 104 8.43 -11.73 -5.28
CA PHE A 104 8.54 -10.50 -6.03
C PHE A 104 8.02 -10.62 -7.48
N LEU A 105 8.30 -11.76 -8.14
CA LEU A 105 7.88 -11.97 -9.54
C LEU A 105 6.36 -11.88 -9.75
N PRO A 106 5.49 -12.52 -8.94
CA PRO A 106 4.05 -12.32 -9.04
C PRO A 106 3.62 -10.87 -8.85
N GLN A 107 4.28 -10.15 -7.93
CA GLN A 107 3.97 -8.74 -7.67
C GLN A 107 4.29 -7.86 -8.90
N ILE A 108 5.43 -8.07 -9.54
CA ILE A 108 5.75 -7.39 -10.81
C ILE A 108 4.68 -7.67 -11.86
N ALA A 109 4.26 -8.92 -12.00
CA ALA A 109 3.25 -9.29 -13.00
C ALA A 109 1.92 -8.55 -12.78
N ILE A 110 1.49 -8.40 -11.52
CA ILE A 110 0.28 -7.64 -11.16
C ILE A 110 0.45 -6.15 -11.50
N GLU A 111 1.59 -5.56 -11.16
CA GLU A 111 1.85 -4.14 -11.45
C GLU A 111 1.94 -3.87 -12.95
N VAL A 112 2.65 -4.70 -13.69
CA VAL A 112 2.73 -4.60 -15.16
C VAL A 112 1.35 -4.69 -15.79
N TYR A 113 0.52 -5.64 -15.38
CA TYR A 113 -0.85 -5.78 -15.84
C TYR A 113 -1.66 -4.50 -15.60
N THR A 114 -1.61 -3.96 -14.36
CA THR A 114 -2.35 -2.76 -13.97
C THR A 114 -1.90 -1.50 -14.74
N ILE A 115 -0.60 -1.40 -15.08
CA ILE A 115 -0.04 -0.28 -15.85
C ILE A 115 -0.39 -0.43 -17.34
N LEU A 116 -0.32 -1.65 -17.87
CA LEU A 116 -0.64 -1.92 -19.28
C LEU A 116 -2.07 -1.52 -19.62
N ASP A 117 -3.05 -1.81 -18.76
CA ASP A 117 -4.45 -1.41 -18.98
C ASP A 117 -4.57 0.09 -19.24
N LYS A 118 -3.94 0.92 -18.41
CA LYS A 118 -3.95 2.38 -18.54
C LYS A 118 -3.21 2.85 -19.80
N THR A 119 -2.10 2.22 -20.11
CA THR A 119 -1.30 2.53 -21.30
C THR A 119 -2.07 2.17 -22.58
N MET A 120 -2.74 1.03 -22.60
CA MET A 120 -3.57 0.62 -23.73
C MET A 120 -4.74 1.58 -23.95
N ILE A 121 -5.43 1.99 -22.89
CA ILE A 121 -6.50 3.00 -22.99
C ILE A 121 -5.93 4.30 -23.56
N GLY A 122 -4.79 4.77 -23.04
CA GLY A 122 -4.16 6.01 -23.51
C GLY A 122 -3.66 5.97 -24.98
N LEU A 123 -3.36 4.77 -25.48
CA LEU A 123 -2.91 4.60 -26.88
C LEU A 123 -4.06 4.32 -27.85
N LEU A 124 -5.11 3.64 -27.41
CA LEU A 124 -6.19 3.15 -28.25
C LEU A 124 -7.44 4.04 -28.20
N ALA A 125 -7.66 4.75 -27.10
CA ALA A 125 -8.80 5.65 -26.97
C ALA A 125 -8.55 6.96 -27.73
N SER A 126 -9.58 7.47 -28.34
CA SER A 126 -9.53 8.73 -29.12
C SER A 126 -9.38 9.96 -28.22
N ASP A 127 -9.69 9.83 -26.93
CA ASP A 127 -9.67 10.91 -25.96
C ASP A 127 -8.85 10.52 -24.72
N ILE A 128 -7.92 11.39 -24.33
CA ILE A 128 -7.03 11.18 -23.19
C ILE A 128 -7.78 11.20 -21.86
N ASP A 129 -8.96 11.84 -21.82
CA ASP A 129 -9.82 11.90 -20.65
C ASP A 129 -10.33 10.52 -20.21
N ASN A 130 -10.41 9.57 -21.15
CA ASN A 130 -10.79 8.18 -20.86
C ASN A 130 -9.82 7.51 -19.86
N VAL A 131 -8.53 7.88 -19.89
CA VAL A 131 -7.54 7.37 -18.92
C VAL A 131 -7.85 7.90 -17.53
N ALA A 132 -8.31 9.16 -17.43
CA ALA A 132 -8.69 9.75 -16.15
C ALA A 132 -9.94 9.07 -15.59
N TYR A 133 -11.00 8.92 -16.37
CA TYR A 133 -12.22 8.21 -15.97
C TYR A 133 -11.93 6.78 -15.50
N TYR A 134 -11.15 6.02 -16.27
CA TYR A 134 -10.73 4.68 -15.88
C TYR A 134 -9.94 4.67 -14.56
N THR A 135 -9.02 5.63 -14.40
CA THR A 135 -8.18 5.72 -13.19
C THR A 135 -9.02 6.04 -11.97
N TYR A 136 -9.97 6.99 -12.07
CA TYR A 136 -10.87 7.34 -10.96
C TYR A 136 -11.78 6.18 -10.59
N SER A 137 -12.38 5.51 -11.57
CA SER A 137 -13.21 4.32 -11.35
C SER A 137 -12.41 3.21 -10.66
N GLN A 138 -11.19 2.94 -11.12
CA GLN A 138 -10.27 1.99 -10.48
C GLN A 138 -9.95 2.38 -9.03
N ASN A 139 -9.76 3.68 -8.74
CA ASN A 139 -9.43 4.12 -7.40
C ASN A 139 -10.59 3.87 -6.40
N ILE A 140 -11.84 4.06 -6.86
CA ILE A 140 -13.04 3.74 -6.06
C ILE A 140 -13.07 2.24 -5.73
N VAL A 141 -12.91 1.39 -6.74
CA VAL A 141 -12.87 -0.07 -6.55
C VAL A 141 -11.73 -0.48 -5.63
N LYS A 142 -10.52 0.07 -5.84
CA LYS A 142 -9.35 -0.22 -5.01
C LYS A 142 -9.54 0.21 -3.56
N ALA A 143 -10.19 1.34 -3.30
CA ALA A 143 -10.48 1.80 -1.94
C ALA A 143 -11.37 0.79 -1.18
N LEU A 144 -12.37 0.21 -1.83
CA LEU A 144 -13.22 -0.81 -1.24
C LEU A 144 -12.49 -2.15 -1.09
N LEU A 145 -11.73 -2.57 -2.11
CA LEU A 145 -10.91 -3.77 -2.05
C LEU A 145 -9.89 -3.71 -0.90
N GLN A 146 -9.37 -2.52 -0.59
CA GLN A 146 -8.38 -2.33 0.47
C GLN A 146 -8.95 -2.66 1.86
N LEU A 147 -10.25 -2.48 2.08
CA LEU A 147 -10.92 -2.91 3.31
C LEU A 147 -10.87 -4.44 3.46
N ILE A 148 -11.12 -5.16 2.38
CA ILE A 148 -11.11 -6.63 2.37
C ILE A 148 -9.67 -7.16 2.49
N THR A 149 -8.73 -6.62 1.71
CA THR A 149 -7.34 -7.09 1.68
C THR A 149 -6.54 -6.73 2.93
N SER A 150 -6.97 -5.71 3.68
CA SER A 150 -6.34 -5.33 4.95
C SER A 150 -6.32 -6.46 5.98
N LEU A 151 -7.35 -7.32 5.97
CA LEU A 151 -7.39 -8.51 6.83
C LEU A 151 -6.22 -9.45 6.53
N GLY A 152 -5.90 -9.66 5.24
CA GLY A 152 -4.79 -10.52 4.83
C GLY A 152 -3.43 -10.04 5.37
N VAL A 153 -3.21 -8.72 5.35
CA VAL A 153 -1.97 -8.12 5.87
C VAL A 153 -1.82 -8.36 7.38
N VAL A 154 -2.91 -8.21 8.13
CA VAL A 154 -2.90 -8.41 9.59
C VAL A 154 -2.77 -9.90 9.96
N MET A 155 -3.41 -10.77 9.18
CA MET A 155 -3.42 -12.21 9.46
C MET A 155 -2.13 -12.92 9.03
N LEU A 156 -1.40 -12.39 8.06
CA LEU A 156 -0.22 -13.05 7.49
C LEU A 156 0.83 -13.44 8.54
N PRO A 157 1.27 -12.55 9.46
CA PRO A 157 2.22 -12.92 10.51
C PRO A 157 1.68 -13.98 11.46
N ALA A 158 0.41 -13.83 11.89
CA ALA A 158 -0.23 -14.78 12.79
C ALA A 158 -0.37 -16.18 12.15
N MET A 159 -0.76 -16.25 10.87
CA MET A 159 -0.81 -17.51 10.12
C MET A 159 0.58 -18.14 9.95
N THR A 160 1.60 -17.33 9.66
CA THR A 160 2.97 -17.80 9.53
C THR A 160 3.48 -18.40 10.84
N ASN A 161 3.16 -17.76 11.97
CA ASN A 161 3.49 -18.25 13.30
C ASN A 161 2.77 -19.58 13.59
N ALA A 162 1.47 -19.67 13.32
CA ALA A 162 0.71 -20.90 13.50
C ALA A 162 1.24 -22.05 12.63
N PHE A 163 1.68 -21.74 11.41
CA PHE A 163 2.29 -22.69 10.49
C PHE A 163 3.63 -23.23 11.01
N ALA A 164 4.50 -22.33 11.50
CA ALA A 164 5.78 -22.68 12.09
C ALA A 164 5.63 -23.62 13.30
N HIS A 165 4.56 -23.46 14.09
CA HIS A 165 4.26 -24.29 15.25
C HIS A 165 3.32 -25.46 14.96
N LYS A 166 3.01 -25.74 13.68
CA LYS A 166 2.14 -26.84 13.22
C LYS A 166 0.74 -26.85 13.86
N ARG A 167 0.18 -25.66 14.14
CA ARG A 167 -1.15 -25.51 14.75
C ARG A 167 -2.25 -25.53 13.67
N HIS A 168 -2.51 -26.69 13.09
CA HIS A 168 -3.41 -26.84 11.96
C HIS A 168 -4.84 -26.40 12.24
N GLU A 169 -5.37 -26.63 13.44
CA GLU A 169 -6.72 -26.20 13.83
C GLU A 169 -6.83 -24.67 13.80
N GLN A 170 -5.84 -23.96 14.36
CA GLN A 170 -5.79 -22.52 14.35
C GLN A 170 -5.70 -21.94 12.93
N ILE A 171 -4.94 -22.59 12.05
CA ILE A 171 -4.84 -22.18 10.63
C ILE A 171 -6.20 -22.34 9.95
N ASN A 172 -6.89 -23.48 10.14
CA ASN A 172 -8.19 -23.74 9.54
C ASN A 172 -9.24 -22.74 10.03
N GLU A 173 -9.24 -22.44 11.31
CA GLU A 173 -10.13 -21.42 11.89
C GLU A 173 -9.88 -20.04 11.28
N MET A 174 -8.62 -19.61 11.20
CA MET A 174 -8.25 -18.34 10.61
C MET A 174 -8.64 -18.27 9.13
N MET A 175 -8.43 -19.34 8.37
CA MET A 175 -8.86 -19.44 6.96
C MET A 175 -10.37 -19.35 6.82
N SER A 176 -11.13 -20.09 7.60
CA SER A 176 -12.59 -20.07 7.58
C SER A 176 -13.15 -18.68 7.89
N ASN A 177 -12.60 -18.05 8.94
CA ASN A 177 -12.99 -16.70 9.33
C ASN A 177 -12.65 -15.67 8.24
N SER A 178 -11.50 -15.81 7.58
CA SER A 178 -11.10 -14.94 6.46
C SER A 178 -12.06 -15.09 5.29
N VAL A 179 -12.38 -16.30 4.89
CA VAL A 179 -13.32 -16.55 3.78
C VAL A 179 -14.69 -15.96 4.11
N THR A 180 -15.20 -16.21 5.32
CA THR A 180 -16.48 -15.64 5.79
C THR A 180 -16.46 -14.11 5.74
N PHE A 181 -15.39 -13.47 6.22
CA PHE A 181 -15.24 -12.02 6.20
C PHE A 181 -15.23 -11.46 4.77
N VAL A 182 -14.46 -12.11 3.87
CA VAL A 182 -14.37 -11.70 2.46
C VAL A 182 -15.75 -11.76 1.79
N PHE A 183 -16.51 -12.84 1.99
CA PHE A 183 -17.84 -12.95 1.42
C PHE A 183 -18.85 -11.98 2.07
N MET A 184 -18.80 -11.84 3.38
CA MET A 184 -19.71 -10.95 4.12
C MET A 184 -19.56 -9.48 3.69
N LEU A 185 -18.35 -9.02 3.43
CA LEU A 185 -18.11 -7.66 2.95
C LEU A 185 -18.12 -7.56 1.43
N GLY A 186 -17.49 -8.50 0.74
CA GLY A 186 -17.31 -8.45 -0.71
C GLY A 186 -18.61 -8.50 -1.48
N CYS A 187 -19.55 -9.39 -1.09
CA CYS A 187 -20.83 -9.49 -1.79
C CYS A 187 -21.64 -8.19 -1.72
N PRO A 188 -21.94 -7.60 -0.55
CA PRO A 188 -22.67 -6.33 -0.49
C PRO A 188 -21.95 -5.18 -1.20
N MET A 189 -20.60 -5.11 -1.10
CA MET A 189 -19.83 -4.08 -1.78
C MET A 189 -19.92 -4.20 -3.30
N THR A 190 -19.85 -5.42 -3.83
CA THR A 190 -19.95 -5.65 -5.29
C THR A 190 -21.34 -5.24 -5.82
N PHE A 191 -22.41 -5.69 -5.15
CA PHE A 191 -23.76 -5.32 -5.56
C PHE A 191 -24.06 -3.85 -5.33
N GLY A 192 -23.54 -3.27 -4.22
CA GLY A 192 -23.68 -1.84 -3.93
C GLY A 192 -22.99 -0.97 -4.99
N LEU A 193 -21.75 -1.30 -5.37
CA LEU A 193 -21.06 -0.60 -6.46
C LEU A 193 -21.80 -0.72 -7.79
N ALA A 194 -22.24 -1.94 -8.14
CA ALA A 194 -22.98 -2.15 -9.37
C ALA A 194 -24.27 -1.32 -9.43
N ALA A 195 -24.99 -1.20 -8.31
CA ALA A 195 -26.21 -0.41 -8.21
C ALA A 195 -25.96 1.12 -8.29
N CYS A 196 -24.78 1.59 -7.88
CA CYS A 196 -24.42 3.02 -7.88
C CYS A 196 -23.55 3.42 -9.07
N ALA A 197 -23.18 2.50 -9.96
CA ALA A 197 -22.17 2.72 -11.01
C ALA A 197 -22.54 3.91 -11.92
N ASP A 198 -23.80 4.00 -12.37
CA ASP A 198 -24.26 5.07 -13.26
C ASP A 198 -24.20 6.48 -12.63
N ASN A 199 -24.14 6.56 -11.29
CA ASN A 199 -24.08 7.84 -10.58
C ASN A 199 -22.64 8.18 -10.10
N LEU A 200 -21.71 7.23 -10.20
CA LEU A 200 -20.33 7.41 -9.72
C LEU A 200 -19.36 7.75 -10.85
N VAL A 201 -19.73 7.50 -12.08
CA VAL A 201 -18.98 7.81 -13.31
C VAL A 201 -19.69 8.89 -14.08
#